data_8206bc3c63f9711bd9d7c3161f948fd7
#
_entry.id   8206bc3c63f9711bd9d7c3161f948fd7
#
_cell.length_a   1.000
_cell.length_b   1.000
_cell.length_c   1.000
_cell.angle_alpha   90.00
_cell.angle_beta   90.00
_cell.angle_gamma   90.00
#
_symmetry.space_group_name_H-M   'P 1'
#
loop_
_entity.id
_entity.type
_entity.pdbx_description
1 polymer ?
#
loop_
_entity_poly.entity_id
_entity_poly.type
_entity_poly.pdbx_seq_one_letter_code
_entity_poly.pdbx_strand_id
1 'polypeptide(L)'
;MAYLKESTLARAPLNGGPPKEVLADVMVADWTADGSEFLVVRRLPSRGRGRIEFPIGTVLGEVMVGGIPIVRIAPDGKHVAYLEHPVWGDDRGSVAVMDRQGKTKTLSDGWASIEGLAWAPKSDEVWFTGTRVGADSALHAVSLDGRVRTVLPAMGRLVLRDIAPDGRVLIERTALRHEIRAGRLGEPEERDLSWLDLSTAEDISPDGGTLLFMESGEGGGPDYTMFLRQTDGSLPVRLGTGRAMALSLDGRSVLSVPIRERTRIDIVPTGAGETQSIRNPGLVEYEWAGFVPPDGRTIYYTARDKTEQRRSYLQDLAGGAPRPLPFRLGRNTFTADGRAAVSACKADSDRWEGLCLHPVDGGEARPIPGVAKYSRPLGFDDAGRLYLAERVEKGDKGPFDRISRIDLKTGRSEPWRNIAPPDRAGVKGLYKIVLARNGLAYAYSYARNLADLYVVTNAR
;
A
#
# COMPACT_ATOMS: atom_id res chain seq x y z
N MET A 1 22.39 -7.36 21.22
CA MET A 1 21.12 -7.26 20.48
C MET A 1 21.23 -6.11 19.49
N ALA A 2 20.74 -6.27 18.26
CA ALA A 2 20.62 -5.18 17.29
C ALA A 2 19.14 -4.92 17.01
N TYR A 3 18.76 -3.67 16.77
CA TYR A 3 17.40 -3.25 16.46
C TYR A 3 17.38 -1.97 15.62
N LEU A 4 16.23 -1.69 14.99
CA LEU A 4 15.99 -0.45 14.26
C LEU A 4 15.15 0.50 15.09
N LYS A 5 15.57 1.77 15.14
CA LYS A 5 14.81 2.88 15.69
C LYS A 5 14.75 3.99 14.63
N GLU A 6 13.56 4.32 14.16
CA GLU A 6 13.35 5.38 13.17
C GLU A 6 14.28 5.26 11.94
N SER A 7 14.44 4.02 11.43
CA SER A 7 15.37 3.66 10.35
C SER A 7 16.86 3.75 10.71
N THR A 8 17.24 3.80 11.98
CA THR A 8 18.64 3.72 12.43
C THR A 8 18.90 2.35 13.03
N LEU A 9 19.89 1.61 12.48
CA LEU A 9 20.40 0.37 13.06
C LEU A 9 21.23 0.68 14.29
N ALA A 10 20.92 0.06 15.43
CA ALA A 10 21.66 0.21 16.66
C ALA A 10 22.01 -1.13 17.30
N ARG A 11 23.12 -1.20 18.03
CA ARG A 11 23.50 -2.30 18.92
C ARG A 11 23.29 -1.93 20.37
N ALA A 12 22.71 -2.86 21.14
CA ALA A 12 22.61 -2.73 22.60
C ALA A 12 23.16 -3.98 23.29
N PRO A 13 23.86 -3.85 24.42
CA PRO A 13 24.24 -4.99 25.24
C PRO A 13 23.02 -5.75 25.77
N LEU A 14 23.06 -7.08 25.84
CA LEU A 14 21.95 -7.89 26.38
C LEU A 14 21.74 -7.67 27.90
N ASN A 15 22.81 -7.32 28.60
CA ASN A 15 22.80 -7.07 30.05
C ASN A 15 22.45 -5.62 30.42
N GLY A 16 21.91 -4.84 29.47
CA GLY A 16 21.58 -3.43 29.65
C GLY A 16 22.74 -2.49 29.29
N GLY A 17 22.42 -1.24 29.09
CA GLY A 17 23.34 -0.20 28.69
C GLY A 17 22.81 0.63 27.51
N PRO A 18 23.36 1.82 27.25
CA PRO A 18 22.89 2.66 26.16
C PRO A 18 23.15 2.01 24.81
N PRO A 19 22.18 2.07 23.88
CA PRO A 19 22.39 1.60 22.52
C PRO A 19 23.42 2.47 21.78
N LYS A 20 24.26 1.83 20.95
CA LYS A 20 25.18 2.48 20.05
C LYS A 20 24.64 2.43 18.64
N GLU A 21 24.44 3.57 18.01
CA GLU A 21 24.05 3.66 16.60
C GLU A 21 25.15 3.09 15.70
N VAL A 22 24.73 2.32 14.68
CA VAL A 22 25.63 1.67 13.72
C VAL A 22 25.49 2.33 12.35
N LEU A 23 24.25 2.52 11.86
CA LEU A 23 23.98 3.04 10.52
C LEU A 23 22.57 3.62 10.43
N ALA A 24 22.46 4.81 9.81
CA ALA A 24 21.16 5.43 9.50
C ALA A 24 20.60 4.96 8.17
N ASP A 25 19.30 5.27 7.90
CA ASP A 25 18.56 4.94 6.67
C ASP A 25 18.48 3.45 6.34
N VAL A 26 18.43 2.61 7.36
CA VAL A 26 18.29 1.15 7.23
C VAL A 26 16.82 0.76 7.26
N MET A 27 16.36 0.03 6.24
CA MET A 27 15.00 -0.51 6.16
C MET A 27 14.88 -1.83 6.95
N VAL A 28 15.86 -2.71 6.78
CA VAL A 28 15.96 -4.00 7.47
C VAL A 28 17.43 -4.37 7.62
N ALA A 29 17.72 -5.16 8.64
CA ALA A 29 19.05 -5.73 8.87
C ALA A 29 18.94 -7.19 9.27
N ASP A 30 19.95 -7.95 8.90
CA ASP A 30 20.22 -9.31 9.37
C ASP A 30 21.71 -9.42 9.71
N TRP A 31 22.16 -10.50 10.34
CA TRP A 31 23.55 -10.68 10.76
C TRP A 31 24.00 -12.13 10.60
N THR A 32 25.29 -12.31 10.41
CA THR A 32 25.93 -13.64 10.36
C THR A 32 25.72 -14.41 11.66
N ALA A 33 25.77 -15.73 11.59
CA ALA A 33 25.55 -16.60 12.74
C ALA A 33 26.49 -16.30 13.92
N ASP A 34 27.73 -15.83 13.65
CA ASP A 34 28.72 -15.40 14.63
C ASP A 34 28.53 -13.94 15.09
N GLY A 35 27.59 -13.20 14.48
CA GLY A 35 27.29 -11.80 14.78
C GLY A 35 28.36 -10.80 14.34
N SER A 36 29.35 -11.22 13.54
CA SER A 36 30.48 -10.37 13.12
C SER A 36 30.12 -9.36 12.04
N GLU A 37 29.29 -9.74 11.06
CA GLU A 37 28.91 -8.93 9.93
C GLU A 37 27.40 -8.65 9.89
N PHE A 38 27.02 -7.50 9.35
CA PHE A 38 25.63 -7.13 9.08
C PHE A 38 25.34 -7.10 7.58
N LEU A 39 24.20 -7.66 7.23
CA LEU A 39 23.46 -7.37 6.02
C LEU A 39 22.50 -6.22 6.30
N VAL A 40 22.41 -5.25 5.42
CA VAL A 40 21.42 -4.18 5.52
C VAL A 40 20.77 -3.94 4.16
N VAL A 41 19.49 -3.53 4.21
CA VAL A 41 18.82 -2.96 3.04
C VAL A 41 18.62 -1.48 3.31
N ARG A 42 19.18 -0.64 2.45
CA ARG A 42 19.04 0.81 2.52
C ARG A 42 18.00 1.30 1.54
N ARG A 43 17.24 2.31 1.95
CA ARG A 43 16.23 2.94 1.10
C ARG A 43 16.90 3.69 -0.04
N LEU A 44 16.40 3.46 -1.26
CA LEU A 44 16.76 4.28 -2.42
C LEU A 44 15.73 5.41 -2.62
N PRO A 45 16.12 6.52 -3.28
CA PRO A 45 15.20 7.60 -3.61
C PRO A 45 14.02 7.15 -4.47
N SER A 46 14.23 6.14 -5.33
CA SER A 46 13.16 5.53 -6.11
C SER A 46 12.24 4.69 -5.22
N ARG A 47 10.93 4.95 -5.31
CA ARG A 47 9.91 4.27 -4.48
C ARG A 47 9.91 2.77 -4.73
N GLY A 48 9.89 2.00 -3.65
CA GLY A 48 9.82 0.54 -3.73
C GLY A 48 11.14 -0.14 -4.03
N ARG A 49 12.26 0.57 -4.06
CA ARG A 49 13.59 -0.01 -4.22
C ARG A 49 14.43 0.07 -2.95
N GLY A 50 15.20 -0.98 -2.72
CA GLY A 50 16.21 -1.06 -1.67
C GLY A 50 17.54 -1.52 -2.21
N ARG A 51 18.63 -1.01 -1.63
CA ARG A 51 19.99 -1.45 -1.93
C ARG A 51 20.47 -2.41 -0.85
N ILE A 52 20.85 -3.61 -1.25
CA ILE A 52 21.43 -4.62 -0.37
C ILE A 52 22.93 -4.37 -0.23
N GLU A 53 23.39 -4.23 1.02
CA GLU A 53 24.81 -4.16 1.37
C GLU A 53 25.18 -5.33 2.30
N PHE A 54 26.24 -6.07 1.96
CA PHE A 54 26.75 -7.17 2.79
C PHE A 54 28.24 -7.45 2.53
N PRO A 55 29.12 -7.20 3.53
CA PRO A 55 28.87 -6.46 4.77
C PRO A 55 28.48 -5.01 4.51
N ILE A 56 28.16 -4.25 5.57
CA ILE A 56 27.86 -2.83 5.46
C ILE A 56 28.97 -2.12 4.65
N GLY A 57 28.56 -1.32 3.66
CA GLY A 57 29.45 -0.60 2.74
C GLY A 57 29.77 -1.37 1.46
N THR A 58 29.55 -2.70 1.40
CA THR A 58 29.73 -3.50 0.19
C THR A 58 28.38 -3.72 -0.49
N VAL A 59 28.13 -3.03 -1.59
CA VAL A 59 26.90 -3.13 -2.36
C VAL A 59 26.85 -4.44 -3.14
N LEU A 60 25.86 -5.28 -2.89
CA LEU A 60 25.60 -6.50 -3.67
C LEU A 60 24.64 -6.24 -4.83
N GLY A 61 23.62 -5.38 -4.65
CA GLY A 61 22.65 -5.11 -5.68
C GLY A 61 21.46 -4.29 -5.20
N GLU A 62 20.51 -4.09 -6.09
CA GLU A 62 19.23 -3.42 -5.82
C GLU A 62 18.08 -4.40 -5.97
N VAL A 63 17.04 -4.25 -5.16
CA VAL A 63 15.86 -5.12 -5.15
C VAL A 63 14.58 -4.31 -5.10
N MET A 64 13.52 -4.85 -5.69
CA MET A 64 12.16 -4.33 -5.54
C MET A 64 11.59 -4.86 -4.23
N VAL A 65 11.23 -3.96 -3.34
CA VAL A 65 10.84 -4.33 -1.96
C VAL A 65 9.34 -4.17 -1.68
N GLY A 66 8.57 -3.65 -2.64
CA GLY A 66 7.10 -3.51 -2.50
C GLY A 66 6.63 -2.68 -1.30
N GLY A 67 7.35 -2.70 -0.21
CA GLY A 67 7.09 -2.02 1.05
C GLY A 67 8.19 -2.26 2.05
N ILE A 68 8.13 -3.35 2.82
CA ILE A 68 9.15 -3.76 3.77
C ILE A 68 9.98 -4.89 3.15
N PRO A 69 11.29 -4.72 2.98
CA PRO A 69 12.15 -5.78 2.45
C PRO A 69 12.24 -6.95 3.43
N ILE A 70 12.31 -8.16 2.89
CA ILE A 70 12.56 -9.38 3.66
C ILE A 70 13.81 -10.02 3.09
N VAL A 71 14.86 -10.09 3.91
CA VAL A 71 16.17 -10.62 3.55
C VAL A 71 16.72 -11.47 4.68
N ARG A 72 17.48 -12.53 4.36
CA ARG A 72 18.14 -13.41 5.32
C ARG A 72 19.50 -13.88 4.81
N ILE A 73 20.50 -13.85 5.68
CA ILE A 73 21.82 -14.45 5.41
C ILE A 73 21.72 -15.95 5.61
N ALA A 74 22.31 -16.73 4.68
CA ALA A 74 22.46 -18.16 4.87
C ALA A 74 23.35 -18.47 6.10
N PRO A 75 23.07 -19.53 6.87
CA PRO A 75 23.93 -19.92 8.02
C PRO A 75 25.42 -20.08 7.68
N ASP A 76 25.75 -20.50 6.44
CA ASP A 76 27.12 -20.60 5.95
C ASP A 76 27.74 -19.26 5.48
N GLY A 77 26.98 -18.19 5.50
CA GLY A 77 27.40 -16.83 5.11
C GLY A 77 27.65 -16.62 3.62
N LYS A 78 27.36 -17.58 2.74
CA LYS A 78 27.68 -17.49 1.30
C LYS A 78 26.62 -16.83 0.45
N HIS A 79 25.35 -16.91 0.88
CA HIS A 79 24.21 -16.40 0.13
C HIS A 79 23.32 -15.50 0.99
N VAL A 80 22.59 -14.63 0.32
CA VAL A 80 21.48 -13.86 0.87
C VAL A 80 20.21 -14.31 0.16
N ALA A 81 19.21 -14.77 0.91
CA ALA A 81 17.86 -14.98 0.38
C ALA A 81 17.04 -13.70 0.56
N TYR A 82 16.17 -13.40 -0.40
CA TYR A 82 15.27 -12.26 -0.33
C TYR A 82 13.95 -12.50 -1.06
N LEU A 83 12.92 -11.77 -0.64
CA LEU A 83 11.67 -11.70 -1.36
C LEU A 83 11.69 -10.44 -2.25
N GLU A 84 11.35 -10.63 -3.52
CA GLU A 84 11.22 -9.55 -4.48
C GLU A 84 9.74 -9.26 -4.71
N HIS A 85 9.30 -8.02 -4.42
CA HIS A 85 7.93 -7.56 -4.56
C HIS A 85 7.87 -6.47 -5.65
N PRO A 86 7.55 -6.83 -6.90
CA PRO A 86 7.63 -5.91 -8.03
C PRO A 86 6.55 -4.81 -8.01
N VAL A 87 5.48 -5.02 -7.24
CA VAL A 87 4.34 -4.09 -7.16
C VAL A 87 4.33 -3.38 -5.80
N TRP A 88 4.40 -2.07 -5.82
CA TRP A 88 4.34 -1.27 -4.59
C TRP A 88 3.00 -1.44 -3.86
N GLY A 89 3.09 -1.73 -2.56
CA GLY A 89 1.92 -1.94 -1.69
C GLY A 89 1.18 -3.24 -1.95
N ASP A 90 1.86 -4.22 -2.54
CA ASP A 90 1.36 -5.56 -2.82
C ASP A 90 2.43 -6.56 -2.39
N ASP A 91 2.03 -7.72 -1.89
CA ASP A 91 2.91 -8.76 -1.38
C ASP A 91 3.11 -9.94 -2.36
N ARG A 92 2.63 -9.79 -3.61
CA ARG A 92 2.98 -10.71 -4.69
C ARG A 92 4.46 -10.67 -5.02
N GLY A 93 5.03 -11.80 -5.40
CA GLY A 93 6.45 -11.75 -5.70
C GLY A 93 7.11 -13.09 -5.98
N SER A 94 8.42 -13.11 -5.76
CA SER A 94 9.30 -14.26 -5.97
C SER A 94 10.29 -14.44 -4.82
N VAL A 95 10.79 -15.66 -4.66
CA VAL A 95 11.93 -16.00 -3.79
C VAL A 95 13.19 -16.01 -4.65
N ALA A 96 14.18 -15.27 -4.23
CA ALA A 96 15.47 -15.23 -4.90
C ALA A 96 16.64 -15.32 -3.92
N VAL A 97 17.80 -15.70 -4.44
CA VAL A 97 19.06 -15.67 -3.71
C VAL A 97 20.11 -14.87 -4.48
N MET A 98 21.05 -14.33 -3.73
CA MET A 98 22.17 -13.56 -4.23
C MET A 98 23.45 -14.06 -3.58
N ASP A 99 24.52 -14.27 -4.34
CA ASP A 99 25.83 -14.62 -3.80
C ASP A 99 26.63 -13.39 -3.34
N ARG A 100 27.81 -13.59 -2.77
CA ARG A 100 28.71 -12.52 -2.30
C ARG A 100 29.25 -11.61 -3.43
N GLN A 101 29.11 -12.01 -4.68
CA GLN A 101 29.48 -11.25 -5.87
C GLN A 101 28.31 -10.47 -6.48
N GLY A 102 27.12 -10.57 -5.86
CA GLY A 102 25.90 -9.90 -6.34
C GLY A 102 25.19 -10.65 -7.48
N LYS A 103 25.61 -11.87 -7.82
CA LYS A 103 24.92 -12.70 -8.82
C LYS A 103 23.63 -13.24 -8.23
N THR A 104 22.52 -12.95 -8.90
CA THR A 104 21.17 -13.31 -8.47
C THR A 104 20.66 -14.57 -9.17
N LYS A 105 19.80 -15.31 -8.48
CA LYS A 105 19.02 -16.42 -9.02
C LYS A 105 17.63 -16.43 -8.40
N THR A 106 16.59 -16.32 -9.24
CA THR A 106 15.21 -16.58 -8.82
C THR A 106 15.03 -18.07 -8.61
N LEU A 107 14.60 -18.47 -7.42
CA LEU A 107 14.33 -19.87 -7.06
C LEU A 107 12.87 -20.26 -7.35
N SER A 108 11.93 -19.34 -7.11
CA SER A 108 10.50 -19.58 -7.34
C SER A 108 9.77 -18.27 -7.55
N ASP A 109 8.81 -18.22 -8.46
CA ASP A 109 8.04 -17.05 -8.83
C ASP A 109 6.53 -17.32 -8.92
N GLY A 110 5.75 -16.29 -9.30
CA GLY A 110 4.32 -16.40 -9.54
C GLY A 110 3.46 -16.54 -8.27
N TRP A 111 3.96 -16.09 -7.13
CA TRP A 111 3.22 -16.06 -5.87
C TRP A 111 2.29 -14.85 -5.83
N ALA A 112 1.01 -15.10 -5.52
CA ALA A 112 -0.01 -14.04 -5.36
C ALA A 112 0.16 -13.28 -4.04
N SER A 113 0.66 -13.97 -2.99
CA SER A 113 1.10 -13.40 -1.73
C SER A 113 2.29 -14.21 -1.23
N ILE A 114 3.33 -13.54 -0.74
CA ILE A 114 4.53 -14.16 -0.19
C ILE A 114 5.07 -13.32 0.97
N GLU A 115 5.24 -13.96 2.12
CA GLU A 115 5.75 -13.32 3.32
C GLU A 115 6.61 -14.32 4.11
N GLY A 116 7.41 -13.82 5.02
CA GLY A 116 8.25 -14.68 5.87
C GLY A 116 9.30 -15.46 5.08
N LEU A 117 10.50 -15.45 5.58
CA LEU A 117 11.66 -16.04 4.91
C LEU A 117 12.69 -16.48 5.95
N ALA A 118 13.20 -17.69 5.82
CA ALA A 118 14.32 -18.18 6.61
C ALA A 118 15.12 -19.24 5.82
N TRP A 119 16.36 -19.46 6.22
CA TRP A 119 17.18 -20.56 5.70
C TRP A 119 16.98 -21.82 6.52
N ALA A 120 16.97 -22.97 5.85
CA ALA A 120 17.20 -24.23 6.53
C ALA A 120 18.58 -24.22 7.21
N PRO A 121 18.77 -24.91 8.38
CA PRO A 121 20.03 -24.88 9.11
C PRO A 121 21.26 -25.31 8.30
N LYS A 122 21.06 -26.13 7.26
CA LYS A 122 22.12 -26.62 6.37
C LYS A 122 22.45 -25.69 5.20
N SER A 123 21.76 -24.56 5.05
CA SER A 123 21.89 -23.63 3.92
C SER A 123 21.58 -24.24 2.54
N ASP A 124 20.84 -25.32 2.47
CA ASP A 124 20.50 -26.07 1.25
C ASP A 124 19.10 -25.73 0.72
N GLU A 125 18.23 -25.17 1.56
CA GLU A 125 16.88 -24.75 1.22
C GLU A 125 16.56 -23.36 1.81
N VAL A 126 15.75 -22.61 1.09
CA VAL A 126 15.10 -21.39 1.57
C VAL A 126 13.65 -21.71 1.88
N TRP A 127 13.21 -21.45 3.10
CA TRP A 127 11.83 -21.65 3.52
C TRP A 127 11.10 -20.31 3.52
N PHE A 128 9.84 -20.34 3.10
CA PHE A 128 9.01 -19.14 3.01
C PHE A 128 7.53 -19.49 3.16
N THR A 129 6.71 -18.52 3.49
CA THR A 129 5.26 -18.66 3.48
C THR A 129 4.67 -17.93 2.28
N GLY A 130 3.74 -18.57 1.58
CA GLY A 130 3.13 -17.98 0.40
C GLY A 130 1.92 -18.74 -0.11
N THR A 131 1.19 -18.10 -1.00
CA THR A 131 0.06 -18.68 -1.74
C THR A 131 0.07 -18.23 -3.19
N ARG A 132 -0.46 -19.06 -4.07
CA ARG A 132 -0.63 -18.71 -5.49
C ARG A 132 -1.98 -18.07 -5.78
N VAL A 133 -2.93 -18.22 -4.86
CA VAL A 133 -4.29 -17.66 -4.95
C VAL A 133 -4.72 -17.24 -3.56
N GLY A 134 -5.29 -16.05 -3.45
CA GLY A 134 -5.83 -15.54 -2.20
C GLY A 134 -4.80 -15.08 -1.18
N ALA A 135 -5.11 -15.21 0.11
CA ALA A 135 -4.31 -14.71 1.23
C ALA A 135 -3.87 -15.81 2.23
N ASP A 136 -4.47 -17.00 2.18
CA ASP A 136 -4.12 -18.11 3.06
C ASP A 136 -2.81 -18.75 2.61
N SER A 137 -1.77 -18.54 3.39
CA SER A 137 -0.40 -18.93 3.05
C SER A 137 -0.01 -20.25 3.69
N ALA A 138 0.57 -21.16 2.90
CA ALA A 138 1.24 -22.37 3.36
C ALA A 138 2.73 -22.11 3.62
N LEU A 139 3.37 -22.95 4.41
CA LEU A 139 4.81 -22.99 4.54
C LEU A 139 5.42 -23.88 3.44
N HIS A 140 6.32 -23.33 2.68
CA HIS A 140 7.05 -23.97 1.60
C HIS A 140 8.55 -23.97 1.85
N ALA A 141 9.25 -24.92 1.22
CA ALA A 141 10.69 -24.91 1.09
C ALA A 141 11.06 -24.95 -0.40
N VAL A 142 12.08 -24.21 -0.78
CA VAL A 142 12.65 -24.25 -2.13
C VAL A 142 14.15 -24.51 -2.05
N SER A 143 14.62 -25.52 -2.78
CA SER A 143 16.05 -25.85 -2.88
C SER A 143 16.78 -24.86 -3.79
N LEU A 144 18.10 -24.79 -3.71
CA LEU A 144 18.91 -23.91 -4.54
C LEU A 144 18.81 -24.21 -6.04
N ASP A 145 18.35 -25.39 -6.44
CA ASP A 145 18.06 -25.75 -7.83
C ASP A 145 16.63 -25.37 -8.28
N GLY A 146 15.78 -24.87 -7.35
CA GLY A 146 14.45 -24.33 -7.65
C GLY A 146 13.30 -25.31 -7.44
N ARG A 147 13.53 -26.47 -6.82
CA ARG A 147 12.44 -27.41 -6.50
C ARG A 147 11.68 -26.95 -5.26
N VAL A 148 10.36 -26.72 -5.42
CA VAL A 148 9.46 -26.29 -4.35
C VAL A 148 8.73 -27.50 -3.77
N ARG A 149 8.65 -27.59 -2.45
CA ARG A 149 7.78 -28.52 -1.71
C ARG A 149 6.97 -27.78 -0.64
N THR A 150 5.80 -28.28 -0.32
CA THR A 150 5.01 -27.80 0.80
C THR A 150 5.45 -28.51 2.08
N VAL A 151 5.80 -27.75 3.10
CA VAL A 151 6.20 -28.23 4.42
C VAL A 151 5.00 -28.34 5.35
N LEU A 152 4.19 -27.27 5.43
CA LEU A 152 2.93 -27.25 6.15
C LEU A 152 1.85 -26.66 5.25
N PRO A 153 0.69 -27.33 5.13
CA PRO A 153 -0.44 -26.79 4.36
C PRO A 153 -0.98 -25.51 5.01
N ALA A 154 -1.68 -24.71 4.22
CA ALA A 154 -2.34 -23.53 4.73
C ALA A 154 -3.41 -23.89 5.78
N MET A 155 -3.35 -23.24 6.92
CA MET A 155 -4.33 -23.30 8.01
C MET A 155 -4.74 -21.87 8.40
N GLY A 156 -5.09 -21.07 7.40
CA GLY A 156 -5.16 -19.62 7.45
C GLY A 156 -3.85 -18.99 7.00
N ARG A 157 -3.66 -17.71 7.23
CA ARG A 157 -2.43 -17.00 6.84
C ARG A 157 -1.29 -17.32 7.80
N LEU A 158 -0.30 -18.08 7.33
CA LEU A 158 0.93 -18.36 8.06
C LEU A 158 2.02 -17.37 7.65
N VAL A 159 2.85 -16.95 8.61
CA VAL A 159 4.04 -16.13 8.35
C VAL A 159 5.24 -16.77 9.05
N LEU A 160 6.21 -17.23 8.27
CA LEU A 160 7.47 -17.75 8.80
C LEU A 160 8.29 -16.61 9.41
N ARG A 161 8.64 -16.74 10.67
CA ARG A 161 9.45 -15.75 11.39
C ARG A 161 10.92 -16.12 11.42
N ASP A 162 11.20 -17.38 11.74
CA ASP A 162 12.60 -17.86 11.80
C ASP A 162 12.67 -19.39 11.87
N ILE A 163 13.87 -19.93 11.65
CA ILE A 163 14.23 -21.33 11.87
C ILE A 163 15.48 -21.38 12.76
N ALA A 164 15.35 -22.04 13.91
CA ALA A 164 16.46 -22.20 14.82
C ALA A 164 17.50 -23.22 14.29
N PRO A 165 18.77 -23.16 14.74
CA PRO A 165 19.80 -24.12 14.33
C PRO A 165 19.45 -25.60 14.59
N ASP A 166 18.59 -25.88 15.58
CA ASP A 166 18.08 -27.21 15.92
C ASP A 166 16.88 -27.65 15.06
N GLY A 167 16.46 -26.81 14.09
CA GLY A 167 15.35 -27.06 13.17
C GLY A 167 13.96 -26.75 13.70
N ARG A 168 13.83 -26.14 14.88
CA ARG A 168 12.55 -25.59 15.35
C ARG A 168 12.14 -24.38 14.50
N VAL A 169 10.88 -24.34 14.11
CA VAL A 169 10.35 -23.32 13.22
C VAL A 169 9.44 -22.39 14.00
N LEU A 170 9.70 -21.08 13.96
CA LEU A 170 8.86 -20.05 14.54
C LEU A 170 7.88 -19.56 13.49
N ILE A 171 6.60 -19.81 13.70
CA ILE A 171 5.51 -19.42 12.79
C ILE A 171 4.52 -18.56 13.52
N GLU A 172 4.09 -17.50 12.86
CA GLU A 172 2.93 -16.72 13.25
C GLU A 172 1.74 -17.14 12.38
N ARG A 173 0.60 -17.41 13.03
CA ARG A 173 -0.69 -17.54 12.37
C ARG A 173 -1.44 -16.24 12.55
N THR A 174 -1.80 -15.58 11.45
CA THR A 174 -2.48 -14.28 11.49
C THR A 174 -3.92 -14.41 11.00
N ALA A 175 -4.80 -13.62 11.60
CA ALA A 175 -6.15 -13.34 11.14
C ALA A 175 -6.19 -11.86 10.68
N LEU A 176 -5.61 -11.60 9.51
CA LEU A 176 -5.66 -10.28 8.88
C LEU A 176 -7.01 -10.06 8.23
N ARG A 177 -7.66 -8.96 8.58
CA ARG A 177 -8.88 -8.50 7.93
C ARG A 177 -8.76 -7.03 7.54
N HIS A 178 -9.29 -6.70 6.39
CA HIS A 178 -9.60 -5.32 6.03
C HIS A 178 -11.11 -5.15 6.11
N GLU A 179 -11.53 -4.22 6.92
CA GLU A 179 -12.94 -3.96 7.20
C GLU A 179 -13.32 -2.56 6.71
N ILE A 180 -14.58 -2.39 6.28
CA ILE A 180 -15.12 -1.13 5.81
C ILE A 180 -16.24 -0.68 6.72
N ARG A 181 -16.18 0.59 7.15
CA ARG A 181 -17.28 1.28 7.79
C ARG A 181 -17.73 2.46 6.95
N ALA A 182 -19.03 2.70 6.94
CA ALA A 182 -19.61 3.88 6.33
C ALA A 182 -20.55 4.57 7.30
N GLY A 183 -20.58 5.90 7.23
CA GLY A 183 -21.44 6.72 8.07
C GLY A 183 -21.96 7.93 7.34
N ARG A 184 -23.01 8.52 7.90
CA ARG A 184 -23.60 9.77 7.42
C ARG A 184 -23.71 10.76 8.58
N LEU A 185 -23.50 12.04 8.30
CA LEU A 185 -23.71 13.11 9.27
C LEU A 185 -25.17 13.13 9.71
N GLY A 186 -25.40 13.17 11.03
CA GLY A 186 -26.75 13.11 11.62
C GLY A 186 -27.22 11.70 11.94
N GLU A 187 -26.55 10.65 11.43
CA GLU A 187 -26.82 9.28 11.83
C GLU A 187 -25.85 8.89 12.97
N PRO A 188 -26.37 8.28 14.06
CA PRO A 188 -25.53 7.95 15.23
C PRO A 188 -24.61 6.76 15.00
N GLU A 189 -25.00 5.83 14.13
CA GLU A 189 -24.30 4.57 13.92
C GLU A 189 -23.69 4.48 12.51
N GLU A 190 -22.46 3.96 12.47
CA GLU A 190 -21.80 3.57 11.24
C GLU A 190 -22.20 2.15 10.87
N ARG A 191 -22.41 1.90 9.58
CA ARG A 191 -22.69 0.58 9.05
C ARG A 191 -21.42 -0.16 8.70
N ASP A 192 -21.40 -1.48 8.96
CA ASP A 192 -20.40 -2.38 8.45
C ASP A 192 -20.72 -2.71 6.99
N LEU A 193 -19.81 -2.33 6.10
CA LEU A 193 -19.90 -2.62 4.67
C LEU A 193 -18.78 -3.55 4.20
N SER A 194 -18.09 -4.22 5.13
CA SER A 194 -17.14 -5.28 4.79
C SER A 194 -17.87 -6.41 4.03
N TRP A 195 -17.17 -7.05 3.11
CA TRP A 195 -17.78 -8.11 2.32
C TRP A 195 -17.17 -9.47 2.60
N LEU A 196 -15.89 -9.63 2.34
CA LEU A 196 -15.16 -10.86 2.57
C LEU A 196 -14.04 -10.62 3.60
N ASP A 197 -12.79 -10.92 3.27
CA ASP A 197 -11.68 -10.90 4.21
C ASP A 197 -10.80 -9.63 4.10
N LEU A 198 -10.56 -9.13 2.89
CA LEU A 198 -9.69 -7.97 2.66
C LEU A 198 -10.38 -6.86 1.86
N SER A 199 -11.50 -6.37 2.38
CA SER A 199 -12.31 -5.31 1.77
C SER A 199 -11.65 -3.93 1.95
N THR A 200 -11.44 -3.18 0.88
CA THR A 200 -10.91 -1.82 0.93
C THR A 200 -11.81 -0.84 0.18
N ALA A 201 -12.31 0.20 0.88
CA ALA A 201 -13.04 1.29 0.26
C ALA A 201 -12.14 2.05 -0.71
N GLU A 202 -12.60 2.28 -1.93
CA GLU A 202 -11.81 2.95 -2.95
C GLU A 202 -12.36 4.34 -3.28
N ASP A 203 -13.68 4.46 -3.41
CA ASP A 203 -14.35 5.73 -3.68
C ASP A 203 -15.82 5.67 -3.24
N ILE A 204 -16.48 6.81 -3.18
CA ILE A 204 -17.89 6.93 -2.85
C ILE A 204 -18.55 7.92 -3.81
N SER A 205 -19.78 7.62 -4.24
CA SER A 205 -20.52 8.51 -5.13
C SER A 205 -20.72 9.92 -4.53
N PRO A 206 -20.89 10.95 -5.36
CA PRO A 206 -21.04 12.33 -4.89
C PRO A 206 -22.18 12.53 -3.86
N ASP A 207 -23.25 11.77 -3.98
CA ASP A 207 -24.39 11.77 -3.05
C ASP A 207 -24.19 10.88 -1.81
N GLY A 208 -23.12 10.06 -1.80
CA GLY A 208 -22.81 9.13 -0.72
C GLY A 208 -23.65 7.85 -0.72
N GLY A 209 -24.41 7.59 -1.79
CA GLY A 209 -25.30 6.43 -1.88
C GLY A 209 -24.61 5.14 -2.32
N THR A 210 -23.53 5.24 -3.08
CA THR A 210 -22.82 4.08 -3.67
C THR A 210 -21.36 4.07 -3.28
N LEU A 211 -20.87 2.96 -2.74
CA LEU A 211 -19.47 2.71 -2.40
C LEU A 211 -18.83 1.85 -3.48
N LEU A 212 -17.70 2.30 -4.01
CA LEU A 212 -16.75 1.50 -4.76
C LEU A 212 -15.74 0.90 -3.81
N PHE A 213 -15.59 -0.42 -3.82
CA PHE A 213 -14.60 -1.10 -3.00
C PHE A 213 -13.93 -2.25 -3.75
N MET A 214 -12.86 -2.75 -3.18
CA MET A 214 -12.06 -3.82 -3.74
C MET A 214 -11.85 -4.93 -2.70
N GLU A 215 -11.87 -6.17 -3.15
CA GLU A 215 -11.42 -7.34 -2.41
C GLU A 215 -10.05 -7.80 -2.92
N SER A 216 -9.11 -7.98 -2.02
CA SER A 216 -7.76 -8.45 -2.34
C SER A 216 -7.39 -9.77 -1.67
N GLY A 217 -8.28 -10.35 -0.86
CA GLY A 217 -8.11 -11.64 -0.18
C GLY A 217 -8.55 -12.85 -1.01
N GLU A 218 -8.91 -13.93 -0.34
CA GLU A 218 -9.37 -15.18 -0.97
C GLU A 218 -10.53 -14.96 -1.96
N GLY A 219 -11.50 -14.15 -1.57
CA GLY A 219 -12.65 -13.82 -2.43
C GLY A 219 -12.33 -12.86 -3.56
N GLY A 220 -11.19 -12.16 -3.50
CA GLY A 220 -10.73 -11.25 -4.54
C GLY A 220 -10.00 -11.96 -5.69
N GLY A 221 -9.48 -13.14 -5.42
CA GLY A 221 -8.65 -13.87 -6.38
C GLY A 221 -7.30 -13.20 -6.66
N PRO A 222 -6.49 -13.74 -7.59
CA PRO A 222 -5.11 -13.31 -7.80
C PRO A 222 -4.97 -11.92 -8.44
N ASP A 223 -6.02 -11.37 -9.02
CA ASP A 223 -6.01 -10.09 -9.72
C ASP A 223 -6.91 -9.04 -9.08
N TYR A 224 -7.33 -9.26 -7.83
CA TYR A 224 -8.29 -8.48 -7.07
C TYR A 224 -9.65 -8.37 -7.76
N THR A 225 -10.68 -8.12 -7.01
CA THR A 225 -12.02 -7.95 -7.57
C THR A 225 -12.63 -6.63 -7.10
N MET A 226 -13.22 -5.90 -8.03
CA MET A 226 -13.92 -4.64 -7.80
C MET A 226 -15.40 -4.89 -7.59
N PHE A 227 -16.00 -4.18 -6.66
CA PHE A 227 -17.41 -4.23 -6.33
C PHE A 227 -18.00 -2.84 -6.17
N LEU A 228 -19.30 -2.73 -6.48
CA LEU A 228 -20.15 -1.63 -6.03
C LEU A 228 -21.13 -2.14 -4.98
N ARG A 229 -21.44 -1.31 -4.00
CA ARG A 229 -22.40 -1.56 -2.95
C ARG A 229 -23.15 -0.30 -2.57
N GLN A 230 -24.45 -0.39 -2.37
CA GLN A 230 -25.19 0.72 -1.77
C GLN A 230 -24.79 0.88 -0.30
N THR A 231 -24.68 2.13 0.16
CA THR A 231 -24.29 2.42 1.56
C THR A 231 -25.42 2.10 2.55
N ASP A 232 -26.60 1.70 2.07
CA ASP A 232 -27.70 1.16 2.88
C ASP A 232 -27.47 -0.26 3.40
N GLY A 233 -26.43 -0.95 2.90
CA GLY A 233 -26.05 -2.31 3.28
C GLY A 233 -26.54 -3.41 2.34
N SER A 234 -27.17 -3.05 1.22
CA SER A 234 -27.56 -4.02 0.17
C SER A 234 -26.36 -4.84 -0.31
N LEU A 235 -26.62 -5.99 -0.93
CA LEU A 235 -25.59 -6.89 -1.43
C LEU A 235 -24.72 -6.21 -2.49
N PRO A 236 -23.40 -6.47 -2.49
CA PRO A 236 -22.49 -5.90 -3.48
C PRO A 236 -22.67 -6.53 -4.86
N VAL A 237 -22.43 -5.72 -5.88
CA VAL A 237 -22.41 -6.14 -7.28
C VAL A 237 -20.96 -6.21 -7.74
N ARG A 238 -20.55 -7.36 -8.28
CA ARG A 238 -19.21 -7.55 -8.84
C ARG A 238 -19.09 -6.84 -10.19
N LEU A 239 -18.04 -6.02 -10.37
CA LEU A 239 -17.78 -5.32 -11.63
C LEU A 239 -16.74 -6.03 -12.51
N GLY A 240 -15.71 -6.62 -11.92
CA GLY A 240 -14.61 -7.23 -12.66
C GLY A 240 -13.34 -7.31 -11.82
N THR A 241 -12.23 -7.64 -12.47
CA THR A 241 -10.91 -7.74 -11.83
C THR A 241 -10.07 -6.49 -12.09
N GLY A 242 -9.13 -6.21 -11.21
CA GLY A 242 -8.22 -5.09 -11.27
C GLY A 242 -8.25 -4.23 -10.00
N ARG A 243 -7.35 -3.27 -9.95
CA ARG A 243 -7.30 -2.30 -8.86
C ARG A 243 -8.27 -1.15 -9.13
N ALA A 244 -9.32 -1.05 -8.35
CA ALA A 244 -10.25 0.07 -8.41
C ALA A 244 -9.55 1.39 -8.07
N MET A 245 -9.81 2.45 -8.84
CA MET A 245 -9.20 3.76 -8.67
C MET A 245 -10.21 4.83 -8.28
N ALA A 246 -11.25 5.03 -9.09
CA ALA A 246 -12.26 6.05 -8.85
C ALA A 246 -13.59 5.66 -9.51
N LEU A 247 -14.69 6.12 -8.92
CA LEU A 247 -16.03 6.07 -9.48
C LEU A 247 -16.29 7.39 -10.26
N SER A 248 -16.89 7.30 -11.44
CA SER A 248 -17.25 8.50 -12.20
C SER A 248 -18.29 9.33 -11.44
N LEU A 249 -18.31 10.62 -11.72
CA LEU A 249 -19.20 11.57 -11.02
C LEU A 249 -20.69 11.28 -11.24
N ASP A 250 -21.02 10.64 -12.37
CA ASP A 250 -22.38 10.18 -12.70
C ASP A 250 -22.64 8.74 -12.24
N GLY A 251 -21.65 8.07 -11.64
CA GLY A 251 -21.75 6.70 -11.13
C GLY A 251 -21.78 5.61 -12.21
N ARG A 252 -21.56 5.96 -13.51
CA ARG A 252 -21.75 5.02 -14.64
C ARG A 252 -20.50 4.25 -15.04
N SER A 253 -19.33 4.65 -14.56
CA SER A 253 -18.07 3.96 -14.87
C SER A 253 -17.08 4.00 -13.70
N VAL A 254 -16.14 3.07 -13.72
CA VAL A 254 -15.04 2.97 -12.77
C VAL A 254 -13.72 2.99 -13.53
N LEU A 255 -12.76 3.80 -13.07
CA LEU A 255 -11.37 3.69 -13.50
C LEU A 255 -10.71 2.55 -12.75
N SER A 256 -10.02 1.69 -13.49
CA SER A 256 -9.28 0.55 -12.94
C SER A 256 -7.90 0.43 -13.59
N VAL A 257 -6.96 -0.15 -12.88
CA VAL A 257 -5.63 -0.52 -13.42
C VAL A 257 -5.43 -2.02 -13.16
N PRO A 258 -5.16 -2.81 -14.22
CA PRO A 258 -4.86 -4.23 -14.06
C PRO A 258 -3.66 -4.45 -13.13
N ILE A 259 -3.77 -5.41 -12.23
CA ILE A 259 -2.71 -5.63 -11.21
C ILE A 259 -1.40 -6.11 -11.82
N ARG A 260 -1.47 -7.05 -12.77
CA ARG A 260 -0.28 -7.66 -13.37
C ARG A 260 0.31 -6.84 -14.50
N GLU A 261 -0.55 -6.11 -15.22
CA GLU A 261 -0.18 -5.31 -16.39
C GLU A 261 -0.60 -3.85 -16.18
N ARG A 262 0.20 -3.10 -15.45
CA ARG A 262 -0.11 -1.71 -15.06
C ARG A 262 0.14 -0.69 -16.17
N THR A 263 0.10 -1.13 -17.44
CA THR A 263 0.42 -0.34 -18.64
C THR A 263 -0.80 0.34 -19.26
N ARG A 264 -1.98 0.25 -18.59
CA ARG A 264 -3.22 0.88 -19.05
C ARG A 264 -4.14 1.26 -17.92
N ILE A 265 -5.07 2.14 -18.22
CA ILE A 265 -6.24 2.41 -17.40
C ILE A 265 -7.45 1.83 -18.12
N ASP A 266 -8.23 1.00 -17.44
CA ASP A 266 -9.48 0.48 -17.95
C ASP A 266 -10.65 1.33 -17.40
N ILE A 267 -11.60 1.67 -18.27
CA ILE A 267 -12.86 2.34 -17.96
C ILE A 267 -13.93 1.25 -17.98
N VAL A 268 -14.31 0.80 -16.81
CA VAL A 268 -15.24 -0.32 -16.61
C VAL A 268 -16.64 0.23 -16.38
N PRO A 269 -17.65 -0.13 -17.19
CA PRO A 269 -19.03 0.31 -16.97
C PRO A 269 -19.59 -0.31 -15.69
N THR A 270 -20.42 0.45 -14.94
CA THR A 270 -21.10 -0.04 -13.74
C THR A 270 -22.39 -0.80 -14.04
N GLY A 271 -22.88 -0.70 -15.28
CA GLY A 271 -24.02 -1.42 -15.84
C GLY A 271 -23.65 -2.13 -17.13
N ALA A 272 -24.61 -2.28 -18.03
CA ALA A 272 -24.36 -2.86 -19.35
C ALA A 272 -23.43 -1.97 -20.17
N GLY A 273 -22.43 -2.57 -20.82
CA GLY A 273 -21.44 -1.86 -21.64
C GLY A 273 -20.15 -2.65 -21.79
N GLU A 274 -19.26 -2.16 -22.64
CA GLU A 274 -17.93 -2.74 -22.85
C GLU A 274 -16.85 -1.91 -22.14
N THR A 275 -15.85 -2.59 -21.60
CA THR A 275 -14.69 -1.96 -21.00
C THR A 275 -13.84 -1.30 -22.09
N GLN A 276 -13.54 -0.03 -21.92
CA GLN A 276 -12.60 0.72 -22.76
C GLN A 276 -11.25 0.82 -22.06
N SER A 277 -10.17 0.95 -22.83
CA SER A 277 -8.82 1.05 -22.28
C SER A 277 -8.07 2.26 -22.83
N ILE A 278 -7.39 2.97 -21.95
CA ILE A 278 -6.47 4.07 -22.27
C ILE A 278 -5.04 3.55 -22.13
N ARG A 279 -4.29 3.64 -23.25
CA ARG A 279 -2.86 3.34 -23.30
C ARG A 279 -2.12 4.52 -23.91
N ASN A 280 -1.06 4.97 -23.26
CA ASN A 280 -0.24 6.05 -23.77
C ASN A 280 1.17 5.54 -24.08
N PRO A 281 1.66 5.67 -25.33
CA PRO A 281 3.01 5.27 -25.68
C PRO A 281 4.05 5.96 -24.78
N GLY A 282 4.98 5.17 -24.25
CA GLY A 282 6.04 5.68 -23.37
C GLY A 282 5.72 5.64 -21.87
N LEU A 283 4.46 5.46 -21.48
CA LEU A 283 4.10 5.21 -20.08
C LEU A 283 4.08 3.71 -19.81
N VAL A 284 4.75 3.29 -18.76
CA VAL A 284 4.96 1.87 -18.45
C VAL A 284 4.27 1.41 -17.18
N GLU A 285 3.87 2.35 -16.32
CA GLU A 285 3.17 2.02 -15.08
C GLU A 285 2.21 3.14 -14.67
N TYR A 286 0.92 2.81 -14.53
CA TYR A 286 -0.09 3.70 -13.98
C TYR A 286 -0.28 3.39 -12.48
N GLU A 287 -0.24 4.43 -11.63
CA GLU A 287 -0.30 4.28 -10.19
C GLU A 287 -1.64 4.70 -9.59
N TRP A 288 -2.13 5.88 -9.99
CA TRP A 288 -3.35 6.50 -9.50
C TRP A 288 -4.11 7.11 -10.67
N ALA A 289 -5.42 7.04 -10.61
CA ALA A 289 -6.29 7.71 -11.57
C ALA A 289 -7.57 8.20 -10.88
N GLY A 290 -8.18 9.25 -11.44
CA GLY A 290 -9.45 9.79 -10.98
C GLY A 290 -10.08 10.71 -12.02
N PHE A 291 -11.33 11.09 -11.78
CA PHE A 291 -12.06 12.00 -12.65
C PHE A 291 -11.90 13.45 -12.18
N VAL A 292 -11.75 14.35 -13.12
CA VAL A 292 -11.67 15.80 -12.83
C VAL A 292 -13.09 16.38 -12.78
N PRO A 293 -13.47 17.03 -11.68
CA PRO A 293 -14.73 17.75 -11.63
C PRO A 293 -14.78 18.93 -12.63
N PRO A 294 -15.97 19.49 -12.94
CA PRO A 294 -17.29 19.07 -12.45
C PRO A 294 -17.97 17.99 -13.29
N ASP A 295 -17.52 17.75 -14.53
CA ASP A 295 -18.23 16.91 -15.49
C ASP A 295 -17.62 15.50 -15.69
N GLY A 296 -16.41 15.26 -15.16
CA GLY A 296 -15.73 13.99 -15.30
C GLY A 296 -15.29 13.63 -16.72
N ARG A 297 -15.29 14.57 -17.67
CA ARG A 297 -14.82 14.34 -19.05
C ARG A 297 -13.31 14.20 -19.15
N THR A 298 -12.60 14.80 -18.23
CA THR A 298 -11.16 14.68 -18.10
C THR A 298 -10.84 13.75 -16.96
N ILE A 299 -9.87 12.86 -17.16
CA ILE A 299 -9.24 12.08 -16.10
C ILE A 299 -7.87 12.65 -15.76
N TYR A 300 -7.47 12.47 -14.53
CA TYR A 300 -6.09 12.64 -14.11
C TYR A 300 -5.49 11.29 -13.71
N TYR A 301 -4.21 11.17 -13.89
CA TYR A 301 -3.48 9.99 -13.41
C TYR A 301 -2.02 10.31 -13.15
N THR A 302 -1.40 9.52 -12.29
CA THR A 302 0.05 9.49 -12.10
C THR A 302 0.60 8.24 -12.73
N ALA A 303 1.60 8.41 -13.58
CA ALA A 303 2.23 7.31 -14.29
C ALA A 303 3.75 7.47 -14.30
N ARG A 304 4.43 6.36 -14.58
CA ARG A 304 5.88 6.27 -14.74
C ARG A 304 6.20 6.03 -16.20
N ASP A 305 7.22 6.71 -16.69
CA ASP A 305 7.74 6.50 -18.04
C ASP A 305 8.90 5.47 -18.05
N LYS A 306 9.45 5.19 -19.23
CA LYS A 306 10.58 4.27 -19.43
C LYS A 306 11.87 4.71 -18.73
N THR A 307 11.97 5.98 -18.35
CA THR A 307 13.12 6.53 -17.61
C THR A 307 12.89 6.54 -16.08
N GLU A 308 11.85 5.82 -15.61
CA GLU A 308 11.45 5.76 -14.21
C GLU A 308 10.93 7.10 -13.64
N GLN A 309 10.74 8.12 -14.47
CA GLN A 309 10.18 9.40 -14.03
C GLN A 309 8.68 9.29 -13.80
N ARG A 310 8.26 9.69 -12.60
CA ARG A 310 6.85 9.76 -12.20
C ARG A 310 6.31 11.16 -12.47
N ARG A 311 5.22 11.23 -13.23
CA ARG A 311 4.52 12.49 -13.51
C ARG A 311 3.02 12.30 -13.40
N SER A 312 2.31 13.37 -13.12
CA SER A 312 0.86 13.42 -13.21
C SER A 312 0.44 14.03 -14.56
N TYR A 313 -0.67 13.54 -15.07
CA TYR A 313 -1.19 13.91 -16.39
C TYR A 313 -2.68 14.19 -16.29
N LEU A 314 -3.16 15.02 -17.20
CA LEU A 314 -4.58 15.16 -17.55
C LEU A 314 -4.80 14.63 -18.96
N GLN A 315 -5.94 13.98 -19.17
CA GLN A 315 -6.32 13.45 -20.48
C GLN A 315 -7.83 13.46 -20.64
N ASP A 316 -8.32 13.91 -21.80
CA ASP A 316 -9.74 13.86 -22.14
C ASP A 316 -10.14 12.39 -22.40
N LEU A 317 -11.31 11.98 -21.91
CA LEU A 317 -11.87 10.65 -22.14
C LEU A 317 -12.29 10.43 -23.60
N ALA A 318 -12.60 11.50 -24.34
CA ALA A 318 -12.91 11.42 -25.77
C ALA A 318 -11.65 11.14 -26.62
N GLY A 319 -10.45 11.17 -26.02
CA GLY A 319 -9.18 10.90 -26.67
C GLY A 319 -8.21 12.10 -26.61
N GLY A 320 -7.06 11.95 -27.23
CA GLY A 320 -6.02 12.98 -27.24
C GLY A 320 -4.77 12.61 -26.43
N ALA A 321 -3.70 13.38 -26.63
CA ALA A 321 -2.45 13.19 -25.94
C ALA A 321 -2.55 13.61 -24.45
N PRO A 322 -1.90 12.87 -23.55
CA PRO A 322 -1.84 13.26 -22.14
C PRO A 322 -1.07 14.58 -21.95
N ARG A 323 -1.63 15.50 -21.20
CA ARG A 323 -1.00 16.77 -20.81
C ARG A 323 -0.29 16.60 -19.48
N PRO A 324 1.03 16.71 -19.39
CA PRO A 324 1.76 16.59 -18.14
C PRO A 324 1.49 17.78 -17.21
N LEU A 325 1.44 17.54 -15.92
CA LEU A 325 1.35 18.57 -14.88
C LEU A 325 2.73 18.81 -14.26
N PRO A 326 3.05 20.05 -13.85
CA PRO A 326 4.32 20.38 -13.18
C PRO A 326 4.38 19.95 -11.71
N PHE A 327 3.32 19.31 -11.20
CA PHE A 327 3.23 18.81 -9.82
C PHE A 327 2.61 17.41 -9.80
N ARG A 328 2.84 16.69 -8.72
CA ARG A 328 2.28 15.34 -8.54
C ARG A 328 0.93 15.40 -7.81
N LEU A 329 -0.02 14.64 -8.32
CA LEU A 329 -1.36 14.52 -7.75
C LEU A 329 -1.47 13.31 -6.82
N GLY A 330 -2.23 13.47 -5.76
CA GLY A 330 -2.81 12.39 -4.99
C GLY A 330 -4.22 12.05 -5.44
N ARG A 331 -4.98 11.34 -4.62
CA ARG A 331 -6.39 11.03 -4.88
C ARG A 331 -7.28 12.22 -4.48
N ASN A 332 -8.36 12.42 -5.24
CA ASN A 332 -9.45 13.35 -4.93
C ASN A 332 -9.00 14.79 -4.57
N THR A 333 -7.95 15.26 -5.22
CA THR A 333 -7.29 16.50 -4.86
C THR A 333 -7.76 17.74 -5.64
N PHE A 334 -8.66 17.57 -6.63
CA PHE A 334 -9.18 18.68 -7.44
C PHE A 334 -10.26 19.47 -6.70
N THR A 335 -10.24 20.79 -6.90
CA THR A 335 -11.34 21.70 -6.51
C THR A 335 -12.64 21.30 -7.21
N ALA A 336 -13.78 21.70 -6.65
CA ALA A 336 -15.10 21.36 -7.18
C ALA A 336 -15.31 21.81 -8.64
N ASP A 337 -14.65 22.88 -9.05
CA ASP A 337 -14.69 23.44 -10.42
C ASP A 337 -13.60 22.84 -11.35
N GLY A 338 -12.73 21.96 -10.84
CA GLY A 338 -11.66 21.33 -11.59
C GLY A 338 -10.49 22.24 -11.98
N ARG A 339 -10.50 23.52 -11.58
CA ARG A 339 -9.49 24.51 -12.03
C ARG A 339 -8.19 24.48 -11.25
N ALA A 340 -8.19 23.87 -10.07
CA ALA A 340 -7.00 23.73 -9.25
C ALA A 340 -6.97 22.37 -8.56
N ALA A 341 -5.80 21.99 -8.09
CA ALA A 341 -5.61 20.77 -7.32
C ALA A 341 -4.70 21.01 -6.11
N VAL A 342 -4.95 20.27 -5.03
CA VAL A 342 -4.11 20.28 -3.84
C VAL A 342 -3.02 19.23 -3.97
N SER A 343 -1.77 19.64 -3.76
CA SER A 343 -0.61 18.77 -3.73
C SER A 343 0.44 19.29 -2.75
N ALA A 344 1.52 18.53 -2.54
CA ALA A 344 2.66 19.03 -1.80
C ALA A 344 3.24 20.29 -2.45
N CYS A 345 3.67 21.25 -1.64
CA CYS A 345 4.27 22.49 -2.17
C CYS A 345 5.60 22.24 -2.92
N LYS A 346 6.33 21.20 -2.55
CA LYS A 346 7.53 20.74 -3.26
C LYS A 346 7.17 19.59 -4.19
N ALA A 347 7.37 19.79 -5.49
CA ALA A 347 6.97 18.86 -6.54
C ALA A 347 7.50 17.42 -6.39
N ASP A 348 8.67 17.25 -5.79
CA ASP A 348 9.35 15.95 -5.65
C ASP A 348 9.22 15.32 -4.25
N SER A 349 8.44 15.93 -3.35
CA SER A 349 8.23 15.38 -2.02
C SER A 349 7.15 14.31 -2.02
N ASP A 350 7.52 13.07 -1.64
CA ASP A 350 6.56 12.02 -1.29
C ASP A 350 5.93 12.25 0.11
N ARG A 351 6.38 13.27 0.82
CA ARG A 351 5.88 13.68 2.14
C ARG A 351 5.03 14.93 2.00
N TRP A 352 3.87 14.93 2.59
CA TRP A 352 2.97 16.08 2.67
C TRP A 352 3.53 17.13 3.65
N GLU A 353 4.70 17.70 3.33
CA GLU A 353 5.32 18.77 4.12
C GLU A 353 4.81 20.13 3.66
N GLY A 354 3.54 20.42 3.99
CA GLY A 354 2.83 21.59 3.50
C GLY A 354 2.04 21.29 2.23
N LEU A 355 0.84 21.84 2.18
CA LEU A 355 -0.07 21.70 1.04
C LEU A 355 -0.18 23.02 0.30
N CYS A 356 -0.13 22.94 -1.02
CA CYS A 356 -0.34 24.07 -1.93
C CYS A 356 -1.53 23.79 -2.85
N LEU A 357 -2.23 24.85 -3.20
CA LEU A 357 -3.23 24.88 -4.26
C LEU A 357 -2.53 25.24 -5.57
N HIS A 358 -2.52 24.33 -6.53
CA HIS A 358 -1.87 24.45 -7.83
C HIS A 358 -2.92 24.71 -8.91
N PRO A 359 -2.87 25.83 -9.63
CA PRO A 359 -3.72 26.04 -10.80
C PRO A 359 -3.40 25.02 -11.90
N VAL A 360 -4.43 24.41 -12.49
CA VAL A 360 -4.28 23.33 -13.49
C VAL A 360 -3.75 23.84 -14.82
N ASP A 361 -4.13 25.07 -15.20
CA ASP A 361 -3.73 25.68 -16.47
C ASP A 361 -2.43 26.49 -16.38
N GLY A 362 -1.70 26.31 -15.27
CA GLY A 362 -0.46 27.02 -15.01
C GLY A 362 -0.67 28.22 -14.09
N GLY A 363 0.43 28.70 -13.52
CA GLY A 363 0.44 29.77 -12.55
C GLY A 363 1.17 29.38 -11.27
N GLU A 364 1.29 30.34 -10.35
CA GLU A 364 2.01 30.13 -9.10
C GLU A 364 1.17 29.33 -8.10
N ALA A 365 1.81 28.31 -7.53
CA ALA A 365 1.22 27.51 -6.46
C ALA A 365 1.06 28.34 -5.17
N ARG A 366 -0.09 28.26 -4.52
CA ARG A 366 -0.40 29.04 -3.31
C ARG A 366 -0.41 28.13 -2.09
N PRO A 367 0.41 28.36 -1.07
CA PRO A 367 0.34 27.65 0.19
C PRO A 367 -1.04 27.75 0.83
N ILE A 368 -1.54 26.62 1.37
CA ILE A 368 -2.80 26.61 2.12
C ILE A 368 -2.47 26.89 3.59
N PRO A 369 -2.89 28.03 4.15
CA PRO A 369 -2.57 28.39 5.52
C PRO A 369 -3.30 27.48 6.53
N GLY A 370 -2.71 27.30 7.72
CA GLY A 370 -3.34 26.56 8.82
C GLY A 370 -3.36 25.05 8.67
N VAL A 371 -2.68 24.49 7.65
CA VAL A 371 -2.55 23.04 7.46
C VAL A 371 -1.44 22.50 8.36
N ALA A 372 -1.76 21.54 9.22
CA ALA A 372 -0.76 20.87 10.04
C ALA A 372 0.21 20.05 9.16
N LYS A 373 1.46 19.94 9.62
CA LYS A 373 2.47 19.10 8.96
C LYS A 373 1.96 17.65 8.87
N TYR A 374 2.08 17.05 7.69
CA TYR A 374 1.62 15.69 7.39
C TYR A 374 0.09 15.49 7.33
N SER A 375 -0.71 16.55 7.28
CA SER A 375 -2.14 16.43 6.94
C SER A 375 -2.32 15.83 5.56
N ARG A 376 -3.22 14.86 5.45
CA ARG A 376 -3.54 14.19 4.18
C ARG A 376 -4.80 14.78 3.59
N PRO A 377 -4.78 15.32 2.35
CA PRO A 377 -5.99 15.78 1.69
C PRO A 377 -6.89 14.58 1.36
N LEU A 378 -8.18 14.70 1.69
CA LEU A 378 -9.20 13.69 1.40
C LEU A 378 -10.07 14.07 0.20
N GLY A 379 -10.17 15.34 -0.13
CA GLY A 379 -10.96 15.86 -1.24
C GLY A 379 -11.71 17.14 -0.88
N PHE A 380 -12.52 17.61 -1.83
CA PHE A 380 -13.37 18.78 -1.69
C PHE A 380 -14.84 18.41 -1.66
N ASP A 381 -15.63 19.15 -0.88
CA ASP A 381 -17.07 19.13 -1.03
C ASP A 381 -17.54 20.12 -2.12
N ASP A 382 -18.83 20.03 -2.46
CA ASP A 382 -19.45 20.91 -3.48
C ASP A 382 -19.49 22.39 -3.06
N ALA A 383 -19.31 22.70 -1.76
CA ALA A 383 -19.14 24.04 -1.26
C ALA A 383 -17.70 24.57 -1.38
N GLY A 384 -16.78 23.75 -1.89
CA GLY A 384 -15.36 24.08 -2.10
C GLY A 384 -14.52 24.04 -0.82
N ARG A 385 -14.97 23.38 0.23
CA ARG A 385 -14.19 23.17 1.46
C ARG A 385 -13.29 21.96 1.29
N LEU A 386 -12.02 22.11 1.64
CA LEU A 386 -11.03 21.02 1.63
C LEU A 386 -11.11 20.23 2.93
N TYR A 387 -11.22 18.90 2.81
CA TYR A 387 -11.15 17.99 3.95
C TYR A 387 -9.73 17.44 4.11
N LEU A 388 -9.26 17.46 5.34
CA LEU A 388 -7.92 17.01 5.73
C LEU A 388 -8.01 15.98 6.85
N ALA A 389 -7.24 14.91 6.73
CA ALA A 389 -7.06 13.92 7.78
C ALA A 389 -5.70 14.09 8.47
N GLU A 390 -5.71 14.08 9.78
CA GLU A 390 -4.55 14.10 10.64
C GLU A 390 -4.55 12.88 11.55
N ARG A 391 -3.46 12.12 11.55
CA ARG A 391 -3.29 10.96 12.43
C ARG A 391 -2.99 11.42 13.85
N VAL A 392 -3.77 10.98 14.80
CA VAL A 392 -3.57 11.19 16.26
C VAL A 392 -3.18 9.86 16.88
N GLU A 393 -1.90 9.70 17.23
CA GLU A 393 -1.37 8.43 17.75
C GLU A 393 -1.73 8.18 19.22
N LYS A 394 -1.86 9.23 20.03
CA LYS A 394 -2.12 9.16 21.46
C LYS A 394 -3.51 9.73 21.79
N GLY A 395 -4.55 8.95 21.58
CA GLY A 395 -5.89 9.25 22.10
C GLY A 395 -6.21 8.38 23.30
N ASP A 396 -7.14 8.80 24.16
CA ASP A 396 -7.57 8.07 25.37
C ASP A 396 -8.01 6.62 25.10
N LYS A 397 -8.51 6.36 23.89
CA LYS A 397 -8.96 5.05 23.41
C LYS A 397 -8.05 4.48 22.30
N GLY A 398 -6.81 4.96 22.17
CA GLY A 398 -5.87 4.60 21.11
C GLY A 398 -5.92 5.54 19.89
N PRO A 399 -5.17 5.24 18.81
CA PRO A 399 -5.02 6.11 17.68
C PRO A 399 -6.32 6.29 16.88
N PHE A 400 -6.53 7.47 16.28
CA PHE A 400 -7.65 7.80 15.41
C PHE A 400 -7.24 8.82 14.35
N ASP A 401 -8.04 9.00 13.30
CA ASP A 401 -7.85 10.08 12.36
C ASP A 401 -8.84 11.21 12.66
N ARG A 402 -8.29 12.41 12.94
CA ARG A 402 -9.08 13.63 13.07
C ARG A 402 -9.30 14.21 11.68
N ILE A 403 -10.56 14.44 11.33
CA ILE A 403 -10.90 15.09 10.09
C ILE A 403 -11.29 16.53 10.39
N SER A 404 -10.65 17.47 9.70
CA SER A 404 -11.01 18.88 9.68
C SER A 404 -11.39 19.30 8.26
N ARG A 405 -12.13 20.39 8.13
CA ARG A 405 -12.43 21.03 6.85
C ARG A 405 -11.97 22.47 6.85
N ILE A 406 -11.40 22.91 5.76
CA ILE A 406 -10.85 24.24 5.57
C ILE A 406 -11.60 24.94 4.45
N ASP A 407 -12.08 26.13 4.73
CA ASP A 407 -12.54 27.08 3.72
C ASP A 407 -11.32 27.80 3.13
N LEU A 408 -11.02 27.53 1.86
CA LEU A 408 -9.84 28.10 1.19
C LEU A 408 -9.93 29.62 0.96
N LYS A 409 -11.15 30.22 0.99
CA LYS A 409 -11.33 31.66 0.81
C LYS A 409 -10.99 32.44 2.08
N THR A 410 -11.37 31.88 3.23
CA THR A 410 -11.22 32.54 4.53
C THR A 410 -10.03 32.00 5.33
N GLY A 411 -9.47 30.85 4.99
CA GLY A 411 -8.46 30.11 5.75
C GLY A 411 -8.97 29.51 7.06
N ARG A 412 -10.28 29.57 7.32
CA ARG A 412 -10.89 29.06 8.54
C ARG A 412 -10.96 27.55 8.51
N SER A 413 -10.31 26.91 9.48
CA SER A 413 -10.39 25.46 9.72
C SER A 413 -11.36 25.16 10.85
N GLU A 414 -12.17 24.13 10.69
CA GLU A 414 -13.07 23.63 11.72
C GLU A 414 -13.01 22.11 11.83
N PRO A 415 -13.15 21.53 13.04
CA PRO A 415 -13.28 20.09 13.20
C PRO A 415 -14.52 19.58 12.47
N TRP A 416 -14.38 18.44 11.79
CA TRP A 416 -15.53 17.81 11.16
C TRP A 416 -15.92 16.51 11.86
N ARG A 417 -14.97 15.54 11.99
CA ARG A 417 -15.21 14.27 12.68
C ARG A 417 -13.90 13.59 13.10
N ASN A 418 -13.96 12.81 14.18
CA ASN A 418 -12.93 11.83 14.51
C ASN A 418 -13.36 10.47 13.98
N ILE A 419 -12.49 9.80 13.24
CA ILE A 419 -12.75 8.48 12.64
C ILE A 419 -11.90 7.44 13.34
N ALA A 420 -12.56 6.41 13.88
CA ALA A 420 -11.91 5.25 14.46
C ALA A 420 -12.87 4.07 14.46
N PRO A 421 -12.39 2.83 14.27
CA PRO A 421 -13.22 1.65 14.44
C PRO A 421 -13.83 1.58 15.84
N PRO A 422 -15.07 1.07 15.97
CA PRO A 422 -15.73 0.97 17.29
C PRO A 422 -15.02 0.00 18.23
N ASP A 423 -14.55 -1.14 17.71
CA ASP A 423 -13.66 -2.07 18.41
C ASP A 423 -12.24 -1.89 17.85
N ARG A 424 -11.27 -1.67 18.74
CA ARG A 424 -9.88 -1.37 18.38
C ARG A 424 -8.92 -2.54 18.59
N ALA A 425 -9.41 -3.67 19.08
CA ALA A 425 -8.56 -4.85 19.28
C ALA A 425 -7.93 -5.28 17.95
N GLY A 426 -6.60 -5.36 17.94
CA GLY A 426 -5.83 -5.74 16.75
C GLY A 426 -5.82 -4.73 15.59
N VAL A 427 -6.42 -3.54 15.74
CA VAL A 427 -6.42 -2.52 14.69
C VAL A 427 -5.00 -1.98 14.48
N LYS A 428 -4.49 -2.14 13.27
CA LYS A 428 -3.15 -1.64 12.86
C LYS A 428 -3.19 -0.19 12.39
N GLY A 429 -4.31 0.26 11.81
CA GLY A 429 -4.50 1.63 11.34
C GLY A 429 -5.63 1.76 10.35
N LEU A 430 -5.95 3.02 10.04
CA LEU A 430 -6.85 3.34 8.94
C LEU A 430 -6.05 3.37 7.64
N TYR A 431 -6.57 2.71 6.61
CA TYR A 431 -5.93 2.69 5.28
C TYR A 431 -6.43 3.80 4.39
N LYS A 432 -7.74 3.94 4.32
CA LYS A 432 -8.39 4.85 3.41
C LYS A 432 -9.61 5.48 4.04
N ILE A 433 -9.82 6.74 3.75
CA ILE A 433 -11.03 7.48 4.06
C ILE A 433 -11.49 8.10 2.76
N VAL A 434 -12.74 7.88 2.39
CA VAL A 434 -13.39 8.47 1.23
C VAL A 434 -14.60 9.30 1.69
N LEU A 435 -14.78 10.45 1.06
CA LEU A 435 -15.82 11.41 1.42
C LEU A 435 -16.70 11.70 0.21
N ALA A 436 -18.01 11.68 0.43
CA ALA A 436 -18.95 12.12 -0.58
C ALA A 436 -18.87 13.64 -0.78
N ARG A 437 -19.04 14.10 -2.02
CA ARG A 437 -18.94 15.52 -2.36
C ARG A 437 -20.01 16.39 -1.73
N ASN A 438 -21.14 15.81 -1.33
CA ASN A 438 -22.15 16.52 -0.55
C ASN A 438 -21.68 16.87 0.89
N GLY A 439 -20.53 16.35 1.34
CA GLY A 439 -19.97 16.54 2.69
C GLY A 439 -20.76 15.88 3.80
N LEU A 440 -21.72 15.00 3.48
CA LEU A 440 -22.61 14.36 4.44
C LEU A 440 -22.31 12.88 4.70
N ALA A 441 -21.68 12.18 3.74
CA ALA A 441 -21.41 10.77 3.85
C ALA A 441 -19.89 10.48 3.72
N TYR A 442 -19.47 9.40 4.33
CA TYR A 442 -18.08 8.94 4.28
C TYR A 442 -18.02 7.43 4.42
N ALA A 443 -16.93 6.85 3.96
CA ALA A 443 -16.55 5.49 4.31
C ALA A 443 -15.05 5.43 4.61
N TYR A 444 -14.63 4.45 5.39
CA TYR A 444 -13.23 4.22 5.69
C TYR A 444 -12.91 2.74 5.81
N SER A 445 -11.67 2.41 5.50
CA SER A 445 -11.15 1.06 5.66
C SER A 445 -10.06 1.02 6.72
N TYR A 446 -10.02 -0.05 7.48
CA TYR A 446 -8.98 -0.30 8.46
C TYR A 446 -8.53 -1.76 8.45
N ALA A 447 -7.27 -1.98 8.84
CA ALA A 447 -6.76 -3.32 9.04
C ALA A 447 -6.87 -3.73 10.50
N ARG A 448 -7.34 -4.94 10.68
CA ARG A 448 -7.29 -5.69 11.93
C ARG A 448 -6.38 -6.89 11.73
N ASN A 449 -5.44 -7.09 12.63
CA ASN A 449 -4.61 -8.30 12.66
C ASN A 449 -4.57 -8.86 14.07
N LEU A 450 -5.08 -10.06 14.23
CA LEU A 450 -4.92 -10.87 15.42
C LEU A 450 -3.95 -12.00 15.09
N ALA A 451 -2.99 -12.26 15.95
CA ALA A 451 -1.92 -13.19 15.65
C ALA A 451 -1.58 -14.06 16.87
N ASP A 452 -1.35 -15.34 16.59
CA ASP A 452 -0.80 -16.31 17.53
C ASP A 452 0.58 -16.76 17.04
N LEU A 453 1.52 -16.95 17.97
CA LEU A 453 2.87 -17.39 17.69
C LEU A 453 3.05 -18.85 18.12
N TYR A 454 3.57 -19.68 17.21
CA TYR A 454 3.80 -21.09 17.43
C TYR A 454 5.27 -21.46 17.19
N VAL A 455 5.76 -22.43 17.98
CA VAL A 455 7.01 -23.13 17.72
C VAL A 455 6.66 -24.54 17.24
N VAL A 456 7.03 -24.83 16.00
CA VAL A 456 6.79 -26.14 15.37
C VAL A 456 8.08 -26.95 15.45
N THR A 457 8.00 -28.17 15.96
CA THR A 457 9.10 -29.15 16.00
C THR A 457 8.87 -30.20 14.92
N ASN A 458 9.97 -30.73 14.36
CA ASN A 458 9.93 -31.79 13.33
C ASN A 458 9.19 -31.40 12.04
N ALA A 459 9.16 -30.12 11.65
CA ALA A 459 8.72 -29.71 10.33
C ALA A 459 9.69 -30.31 9.28
N ARG A 460 9.17 -31.05 8.30
CA ARG A 460 9.96 -31.76 7.28
C ARG A 460 9.45 -31.49 5.88
#